data_08d32a4f518ef2fd902962ea2a816e8e
#
_entry.id   08d32a4f518ef2fd902962ea2a816e8e
#
_cell.length_a   1.000
_cell.length_b   1.000
_cell.length_c   1.000
_cell.angle_alpha   90.00
_cell.angle_beta   90.00
_cell.angle_gamma   90.00
#
_symmetry.space_group_name_H-M   'P 1'
#
loop_
_entity.id
_entity.type
_entity.pdbx_description
1 polymer ?
#
loop_
_entity_poly.entity_id
_entity_poly.type
_entity_poly.pdbx_seq_one_letter_code
_entity_poly.pdbx_strand_id
1 'polypeptide(L)'
;AETAAAWHSQFDQLVLGAPLLGNENDDRAVMQIITADTQACDDGETAICFMGHGSDAAANAIYSDFQQRLHRATYRNYYIGTVEADPTLEQLLALVRTGGNYKRVLLQPLMVVAGDHAHHDMAGEDDESWKRTFEKAGYEVTCIVKGLGELEGIRNIYVSHVRNCIKQML
;
A
#
# COMPACT_ATOMS: atom_id res chain seq x y z
N ALA A 1 5.31 -15.97 -10.83
CA ALA A 1 5.70 -16.65 -12.08
C ALA A 1 5.95 -18.15 -11.85
N GLU A 2 6.74 -18.54 -10.87
CA GLU A 2 7.05 -19.96 -10.56
C GLU A 2 5.78 -20.77 -10.25
N THR A 3 4.87 -20.23 -9.45
CA THR A 3 3.60 -20.90 -9.10
C THR A 3 2.72 -21.14 -10.33
N ALA A 4 2.67 -20.20 -11.28
CA ALA A 4 1.90 -20.36 -12.51
C ALA A 4 2.51 -21.43 -13.44
N ALA A 5 3.84 -21.52 -13.49
CA ALA A 5 4.53 -22.53 -14.30
C ALA A 5 4.18 -23.98 -13.88
N ALA A 6 3.99 -24.22 -12.58
CA ALA A 6 3.59 -25.54 -12.06
C ALA A 6 2.19 -25.98 -12.53
N TRP A 7 1.31 -25.05 -12.91
CA TRP A 7 -0.06 -25.32 -13.32
C TRP A 7 -0.25 -25.35 -14.85
N HIS A 8 0.77 -24.95 -15.62
CA HIS A 8 0.64 -24.77 -17.07
C HIS A 8 0.17 -26.02 -17.80
N SER A 9 0.54 -27.21 -17.32
CA SER A 9 0.12 -28.48 -17.94
C SER A 9 -1.30 -28.91 -17.64
N GLN A 10 -2.01 -28.21 -16.76
CA GLN A 10 -3.38 -28.54 -16.35
C GLN A 10 -4.44 -27.70 -17.08
N PHE A 11 -4.02 -26.75 -17.90
CA PHE A 11 -4.89 -25.85 -18.65
C PHE A 11 -4.46 -25.78 -20.11
N ASP A 12 -5.40 -25.66 -21.02
CA ASP A 12 -5.12 -25.46 -22.46
C ASP A 12 -4.41 -24.11 -22.68
N GLN A 13 -4.79 -23.11 -21.88
CA GLN A 13 -4.16 -21.79 -21.86
C GLN A 13 -4.09 -21.26 -20.44
N LEU A 14 -2.95 -20.72 -20.09
CA LEU A 14 -2.71 -20.06 -18.80
C LEU A 14 -1.94 -18.76 -19.04
N VAL A 15 -2.58 -17.62 -18.77
CA VAL A 15 -1.99 -16.30 -18.91
C VAL A 15 -1.93 -15.62 -17.55
N LEU A 16 -0.77 -15.07 -17.19
CA LEU A 16 -0.57 -14.35 -15.95
C LEU A 16 -0.79 -12.85 -16.20
N GLY A 17 -1.72 -12.26 -15.45
CA GLY A 17 -1.93 -10.81 -15.45
C GLY A 17 -0.81 -10.05 -14.76
N ALA A 18 -0.67 -8.76 -15.09
CA ALA A 18 0.26 -7.88 -14.41
C ALA A 18 -0.14 -7.68 -12.93
N PRO A 19 0.83 -7.53 -12.01
CA PRO A 19 0.54 -7.09 -10.65
C PRO A 19 0.02 -5.65 -10.64
N LEU A 20 -0.60 -5.23 -9.53
CA LEU A 20 -1.13 -3.86 -9.37
C LEU A 20 -0.04 -2.79 -9.44
N LEU A 21 1.11 -3.08 -8.84
CA LEU A 21 2.29 -2.21 -8.82
C LEU A 21 3.44 -2.89 -9.57
N GLY A 22 4.34 -2.09 -10.16
CA GLY A 22 5.54 -2.57 -10.85
C GLY A 22 5.64 -2.14 -12.30
N ASN A 23 4.67 -1.35 -12.79
CA ASN A 23 4.80 -0.64 -14.04
C ASN A 23 4.39 0.84 -13.88
N GLU A 24 4.98 1.70 -14.67
CA GLU A 24 4.86 3.16 -14.48
C GLU A 24 3.42 3.68 -14.60
N ASN A 25 2.61 3.10 -15.49
CA ASN A 25 1.24 3.56 -15.72
C ASN A 25 0.32 3.20 -14.55
N ASP A 26 0.40 1.95 -14.08
CA ASP A 26 -0.41 1.49 -12.95
C ASP A 26 0.06 2.15 -11.65
N ASP A 27 1.37 2.28 -11.43
CA ASP A 27 1.93 3.00 -10.27
C ASP A 27 1.40 4.43 -10.20
N ARG A 28 1.35 5.13 -11.34
CA ARG A 28 0.79 6.49 -11.42
C ARG A 28 -0.71 6.50 -11.13
N ALA A 29 -1.45 5.55 -11.69
CA ALA A 29 -2.90 5.44 -11.47
C ALA A 29 -3.20 5.12 -10.00
N VAL A 30 -2.51 4.16 -9.40
CA VAL A 30 -2.66 3.82 -7.98
C VAL A 30 -2.34 5.03 -7.10
N MET A 31 -1.22 5.72 -7.37
CA MET A 31 -0.86 6.94 -6.64
C MET A 31 -1.97 7.99 -6.67
N GLN A 32 -2.54 8.27 -7.86
CA GLN A 32 -3.64 9.22 -8.00
C GLN A 32 -4.90 8.79 -7.23
N ILE A 33 -5.22 7.50 -7.24
CA ILE A 33 -6.40 6.96 -6.57
C ILE A 33 -6.26 7.09 -5.05
N ILE A 34 -5.13 6.65 -4.47
CA ILE A 34 -4.94 6.66 -3.01
C ILE A 34 -4.79 8.08 -2.48
N THR A 35 -4.13 8.97 -3.22
CA THR A 35 -4.01 10.38 -2.81
C THR A 35 -5.35 11.12 -2.90
N ALA A 36 -6.20 10.81 -3.87
CA ALA A 36 -7.55 11.33 -3.93
C ALA A 36 -8.44 10.80 -2.79
N ASP A 37 -8.29 9.52 -2.42
CA ASP A 37 -9.04 8.89 -1.32
C ASP A 37 -8.70 9.50 0.04
N THR A 38 -7.44 9.91 0.24
CA THR A 38 -6.95 10.49 1.50
C THR A 38 -6.89 12.02 1.50
N GLN A 39 -7.28 12.68 0.41
CA GLN A 39 -7.14 14.13 0.23
C GLN A 39 -7.80 14.95 1.35
N ALA A 40 -8.92 14.48 1.90
CA ALA A 40 -9.61 15.17 2.98
C ALA A 40 -8.79 15.24 4.29
N CYS A 41 -7.81 14.36 4.44
CA CYS A 41 -6.91 14.30 5.59
C CYS A 41 -5.54 14.96 5.30
N ASP A 42 -5.29 15.38 4.05
CA ASP A 42 -4.03 16.01 3.63
C ASP A 42 -4.08 17.52 3.89
N ASP A 43 -3.88 17.91 5.13
CA ASP A 43 -3.99 19.28 5.64
C ASP A 43 -2.63 19.94 5.97
N GLY A 44 -1.52 19.29 5.61
CA GLY A 44 -0.16 19.74 5.88
C GLY A 44 0.34 19.47 7.31
N GLU A 45 -0.52 19.08 8.25
CA GLU A 45 -0.17 18.69 9.62
C GLU A 45 -0.37 17.19 9.88
N THR A 46 -0.85 16.45 8.87
CA THR A 46 -1.09 15.02 8.94
C THR A 46 -0.07 14.25 8.09
N ALA A 47 0.61 13.29 8.69
CA ALA A 47 1.37 12.28 7.96
C ALA A 47 0.43 11.15 7.53
N ILE A 48 0.39 10.84 6.25
CA ILE A 48 -0.43 9.77 5.69
C ILE A 48 0.44 8.54 5.51
N CYS A 49 0.17 7.51 6.28
CA CYS A 49 0.99 6.31 6.38
C CYS A 49 0.23 5.10 5.86
N PHE A 50 0.76 4.49 4.82
CA PHE A 50 0.22 3.25 4.27
C PHE A 50 0.95 2.04 4.82
N MET A 51 0.17 1.01 5.17
CA MET A 51 0.68 -0.27 5.65
C MET A 51 0.63 -1.31 4.53
N GLY A 52 1.79 -1.68 3.99
CA GLY A 52 1.95 -2.82 3.09
C GLY A 52 2.15 -4.13 3.88
N HIS A 53 1.96 -5.27 3.22
CA HIS A 53 2.23 -6.57 3.84
C HIS A 53 3.74 -6.77 4.06
N GLY A 54 4.53 -6.49 3.05
CA GLY A 54 5.94 -6.81 3.02
C GLY A 54 6.21 -8.19 2.38
N SER A 55 7.47 -8.46 2.08
CA SER A 55 7.92 -9.73 1.50
C SER A 55 9.42 -9.88 1.65
N ASP A 56 9.90 -11.08 1.92
CA ASP A 56 11.34 -11.42 1.89
C ASP A 56 11.93 -11.43 0.47
N ALA A 57 11.09 -11.38 -0.56
CA ALA A 57 11.52 -11.39 -1.95
C ALA A 57 12.07 -10.02 -2.39
N ALA A 58 12.91 -10.03 -3.45
CA ALA A 58 13.40 -8.80 -4.09
C ALA A 58 12.25 -7.84 -4.52
N ALA A 59 11.04 -8.37 -4.71
CA ALA A 59 9.83 -7.59 -4.98
C ALA A 59 9.47 -6.60 -3.86
N ASN A 60 9.99 -6.75 -2.65
CA ASN A 60 9.76 -5.84 -1.54
C ASN A 60 10.23 -4.40 -1.83
N ALA A 61 11.22 -4.23 -2.70
CA ALA A 61 11.70 -2.91 -3.14
C ALA A 61 10.58 -2.01 -3.70
N ILE A 62 9.45 -2.60 -4.13
CA ILE A 62 8.30 -1.87 -4.66
C ILE A 62 7.77 -0.82 -3.67
N TYR A 63 7.83 -1.07 -2.36
CA TYR A 63 7.32 -0.15 -1.34
C TYR A 63 8.18 1.12 -1.25
N SER A 64 9.50 0.97 -1.22
CA SER A 64 10.42 2.10 -1.21
C SER A 64 10.40 2.87 -2.52
N ASP A 65 10.29 2.18 -3.66
CA ASP A 65 10.20 2.80 -4.98
C ASP A 65 8.89 3.60 -5.12
N PHE A 66 7.77 3.05 -4.64
CA PHE A 66 6.49 3.71 -4.70
C PHE A 66 6.45 4.94 -3.78
N GLN A 67 7.02 4.87 -2.58
CA GLN A 67 7.19 6.04 -1.71
C GLN A 67 8.02 7.15 -2.38
N GLN A 68 9.13 6.78 -3.04
CA GLN A 68 9.93 7.77 -3.78
C GLN A 68 9.12 8.43 -4.91
N ARG A 69 8.26 7.70 -5.60
CA ARG A 69 7.37 8.25 -6.64
C ARG A 69 6.36 9.23 -6.05
N LEU A 70 5.74 8.92 -4.91
CA LEU A 70 4.87 9.83 -4.16
C LEU A 70 5.61 11.14 -3.82
N HIS A 71 6.81 11.04 -3.27
CA HIS A 71 7.60 12.21 -2.89
C HIS A 71 8.05 13.06 -4.09
N ARG A 72 8.40 12.43 -5.23
CA ARG A 72 8.72 13.14 -6.48
C ARG A 72 7.50 13.84 -7.07
N ALA A 73 6.31 13.30 -6.86
CA ALA A 73 5.04 13.88 -7.28
C ALA A 73 4.50 14.92 -6.26
N THR A 74 5.33 15.38 -5.31
CA THR A 74 5.06 16.38 -4.28
C THR A 74 4.28 15.92 -3.05
N TYR A 75 3.84 14.67 -2.97
CA TYR A 75 3.19 14.07 -1.80
C TYR A 75 4.22 13.69 -0.72
N ARG A 76 4.82 14.69 -0.09
CA ARG A 76 5.97 14.51 0.82
C ARG A 76 5.59 14.01 2.21
N ASN A 77 4.34 14.18 2.61
CA ASN A 77 3.76 13.69 3.86
C ASN A 77 3.14 12.29 3.73
N TYR A 78 3.36 11.60 2.61
CA TYR A 78 2.93 10.23 2.37
C TYR A 78 4.08 9.26 2.60
N TYR A 79 3.85 8.27 3.45
CA TYR A 79 4.86 7.30 3.90
C TYR A 79 4.34 5.87 3.73
N ILE A 80 5.24 4.92 3.55
CA ILE A 80 4.91 3.50 3.43
C ILE A 80 5.79 2.73 4.41
N GLY A 81 5.16 1.89 5.22
CA GLY A 81 5.81 0.85 6.00
C GLY A 81 5.23 -0.51 5.68
N THR A 82 5.81 -1.56 6.20
CA THR A 82 5.35 -2.93 5.98
C THR A 82 5.27 -3.70 7.30
N VAL A 83 4.43 -4.75 7.34
CA VAL A 83 4.26 -5.59 8.52
C VAL A 83 5.42 -6.58 8.65
N GLU A 84 5.80 -7.23 7.55
CA GLU A 84 6.72 -8.38 7.57
C GLU A 84 8.11 -8.10 7.00
N ALA A 85 8.40 -6.85 6.57
CA ALA A 85 9.67 -6.51 5.93
C ALA A 85 10.05 -5.04 6.13
N ASP A 86 11.06 -4.56 5.40
CA ASP A 86 11.43 -3.14 5.37
C ASP A 86 10.55 -2.35 4.37
N PRO A 87 10.18 -1.09 4.71
CA PRO A 87 10.42 -0.39 5.98
C PRO A 87 9.54 -0.92 7.11
N THR A 88 10.14 -1.24 8.26
CA THR A 88 9.40 -1.65 9.46
C THR A 88 8.60 -0.49 10.07
N LEU A 89 7.75 -0.79 11.06
CA LEU A 89 7.02 0.24 11.83
C LEU A 89 7.97 1.25 12.49
N GLU A 90 9.09 0.80 13.07
CA GLU A 90 10.07 1.69 13.70
C GLU A 90 10.75 2.61 12.68
N GLN A 91 11.08 2.07 11.52
CA GLN A 91 11.66 2.85 10.42
C GLN A 91 10.65 3.88 9.90
N LEU A 92 9.39 3.47 9.73
CA LEU A 92 8.30 4.38 9.35
C LEU A 92 8.12 5.50 10.37
N LEU A 93 8.08 5.19 11.66
CA LEU A 93 7.98 6.20 12.72
C LEU A 93 9.16 7.18 12.67
N ALA A 94 10.38 6.70 12.43
CA ALA A 94 11.56 7.55 12.29
C ALA A 94 11.45 8.48 11.06
N LEU A 95 10.95 7.97 9.93
CA LEU A 95 10.71 8.76 8.72
C LEU A 95 9.67 9.87 8.96
N VAL A 96 8.56 9.55 9.63
CA VAL A 96 7.51 10.53 9.97
C VAL A 96 8.07 11.62 10.88
N ARG A 97 8.84 11.26 11.92
CA ARG A 97 9.45 12.23 12.85
C ARG A 97 10.41 13.19 12.19
N THR A 98 11.12 12.74 11.17
CA THR A 98 12.14 13.56 10.49
C THR A 98 11.60 14.26 9.24
N GLY A 99 10.48 13.79 8.69
CA GLY A 99 9.92 14.25 7.43
C GLY A 99 9.12 15.54 7.51
N GLY A 100 8.61 15.89 8.69
CA GLY A 100 7.83 17.12 8.89
C GLY A 100 7.43 17.33 10.34
N ASN A 101 6.75 18.44 10.59
CA ASN A 101 6.22 18.77 11.93
C ASN A 101 4.74 18.36 12.01
N TYR A 102 4.49 17.05 11.91
CA TYR A 102 3.13 16.51 11.93
C TYR A 102 2.60 16.42 13.37
N LYS A 103 1.30 16.62 13.51
CA LYS A 103 0.53 16.45 14.75
C LYS A 103 -0.34 15.18 14.69
N ARG A 104 -0.72 14.81 13.49
CA ARG A 104 -1.64 13.71 13.20
C ARG A 104 -1.00 12.67 12.29
N VAL A 105 -1.46 11.45 12.45
CA VAL A 105 -1.11 10.33 11.57
C VAL A 105 -2.40 9.66 11.10
N LEU A 106 -2.53 9.50 9.79
CA LEU A 106 -3.53 8.67 9.17
C LEU A 106 -2.90 7.32 8.82
N LEU A 107 -3.48 6.23 9.27
CA LEU A 107 -3.08 4.86 8.91
C LEU A 107 -4.11 4.24 7.97
N GLN A 108 -3.65 3.65 6.86
CA GLN A 108 -4.49 2.94 5.89
C GLN A 108 -3.72 1.76 5.28
N PRO A 109 -4.36 0.59 5.03
CA PRO A 109 -3.67 -0.52 4.39
C PRO A 109 -3.39 -0.25 2.91
N LEU A 110 -2.17 -0.57 2.47
CA LEU A 110 -1.77 -0.65 1.05
C LEU A 110 -1.89 -2.12 0.59
N MET A 111 -3.03 -2.71 0.86
CA MET A 111 -3.38 -4.10 0.56
C MET A 111 -4.74 -4.14 -0.11
N VAL A 112 -4.97 -5.14 -0.98
CA VAL A 112 -6.24 -5.28 -1.72
C VAL A 112 -7.41 -5.48 -0.78
N VAL A 113 -7.19 -6.22 0.31
CA VAL A 113 -8.18 -6.50 1.36
C VAL A 113 -7.67 -5.95 2.69
N ALA A 114 -8.52 -5.25 3.41
CA ALA A 114 -8.28 -4.88 4.81
C ALA A 114 -8.59 -6.09 5.70
N GLY A 115 -7.67 -7.06 5.71
CA GLY A 115 -7.77 -8.30 6.48
C GLY A 115 -7.23 -8.16 7.91
N ASP A 116 -6.74 -9.28 8.44
CA ASP A 116 -6.28 -9.42 9.82
C ASP A 116 -5.23 -8.37 10.21
N HIS A 117 -4.19 -8.20 9.39
CA HIS A 117 -3.18 -7.17 9.61
C HIS A 117 -3.75 -5.75 9.75
N ALA A 118 -4.76 -5.39 8.94
CA ALA A 118 -5.36 -4.07 9.02
C ALA A 118 -6.18 -3.87 10.31
N HIS A 119 -6.82 -4.92 10.79
CA HIS A 119 -7.64 -4.88 12.01
C HIS A 119 -6.81 -5.00 13.30
N HIS A 120 -5.81 -5.88 13.32
CA HIS A 120 -5.03 -6.16 14.52
C HIS A 120 -3.70 -5.39 14.54
N ASP A 121 -2.83 -5.58 13.54
CA ASP A 121 -1.51 -4.97 13.58
C ASP A 121 -1.55 -3.46 13.32
N MET A 122 -2.46 -2.98 12.44
CA MET A 122 -2.57 -1.54 12.18
C MET A 122 -3.48 -0.83 13.20
N ALA A 123 -4.75 -1.22 13.30
CA ALA A 123 -5.78 -0.49 14.02
C ALA A 123 -6.13 -1.11 15.37
N GLY A 124 -5.47 -2.19 15.78
CA GLY A 124 -5.71 -2.88 17.03
C GLY A 124 -5.42 -2.04 18.27
N GLU A 125 -5.95 -2.51 19.41
CA GLU A 125 -5.75 -1.86 20.70
C GLU A 125 -4.52 -2.40 21.46
N ASP A 126 -3.83 -3.40 20.91
CA ASP A 126 -2.62 -3.96 21.47
C ASP A 126 -1.48 -2.96 21.46
N ASP A 127 -0.63 -3.03 22.46
CA ASP A 127 0.49 -2.11 22.68
C ASP A 127 1.50 -2.06 21.52
N GLU A 128 1.56 -3.11 20.72
CA GLU A 128 2.46 -3.27 19.57
C GLU A 128 1.81 -2.86 18.25
N SER A 129 0.51 -2.53 18.24
CA SER A 129 -0.15 -2.07 17.02
C SER A 129 0.44 -0.76 16.51
N TRP A 130 0.33 -0.52 15.21
CA TRP A 130 0.79 0.73 14.60
C TRP A 130 0.11 1.94 15.22
N LYS A 131 -1.22 1.87 15.42
CA LYS A 131 -2.01 2.90 16.10
C LYS A 131 -1.39 3.26 17.44
N ARG A 132 -1.20 2.27 18.31
CA ARG A 132 -0.67 2.50 19.67
C ARG A 132 0.77 3.00 19.66
N THR A 133 1.59 2.52 18.74
CA THR A 133 2.98 2.97 18.57
C THR A 133 3.04 4.45 18.21
N PHE A 134 2.21 4.91 17.28
CA PHE A 134 2.14 6.33 16.92
C PHE A 134 1.50 7.18 18.02
N GLU A 135 0.47 6.70 18.72
CA GLU A 135 -0.13 7.37 19.88
C GLU A 135 0.89 7.56 21.02
N LYS A 136 1.66 6.51 21.36
CA LYS A 136 2.77 6.58 22.33
C LYS A 136 3.86 7.56 21.92
N ALA A 137 4.03 7.76 20.62
CA ALA A 137 4.97 8.73 20.08
C ALA A 137 4.45 10.18 20.10
N GLY A 138 3.20 10.41 20.55
CA GLY A 138 2.58 11.73 20.75
C GLY A 138 1.74 12.23 19.58
N TYR A 139 1.40 11.37 18.60
CA TYR A 139 0.53 11.72 17.49
C TYR A 139 -0.95 11.44 17.81
N GLU A 140 -1.84 12.26 17.27
CA GLU A 140 -3.26 11.91 17.15
C GLU A 140 -3.42 10.97 15.95
N VAL A 141 -3.98 9.77 16.17
CA VAL A 141 -4.04 8.71 15.14
C VAL A 141 -5.45 8.45 14.67
N THR A 142 -5.62 8.45 13.35
CA THR A 142 -6.84 8.00 12.68
C THR A 142 -6.53 6.77 11.83
N CYS A 143 -7.34 5.72 11.96
CA CYS A 143 -7.22 4.52 11.12
C CYS A 143 -8.39 4.44 10.15
N ILE A 144 -8.08 4.30 8.84
CA ILE A 144 -9.05 3.96 7.80
C ILE A 144 -8.85 2.50 7.44
N VAL A 145 -9.67 1.61 8.01
CA VAL A 145 -9.62 0.17 7.74
C VAL A 145 -10.41 -0.12 6.46
N LYS A 146 -9.76 0.17 5.32
CA LYS A 146 -10.34 0.07 3.98
C LYS A 146 -9.30 -0.47 3.02
N GLY A 147 -9.59 -1.61 2.40
CA GLY A 147 -8.69 -2.22 1.42
C GLY A 147 -8.71 -1.50 0.07
N LEU A 148 -7.62 -1.58 -0.68
CA LEU A 148 -7.52 -0.98 -2.02
C LEU A 148 -8.61 -1.50 -2.96
N GLY A 149 -9.05 -2.75 -2.81
CA GLY A 149 -10.12 -3.35 -3.62
C GLY A 149 -11.49 -2.71 -3.43
N GLU A 150 -11.69 -1.91 -2.40
CA GLU A 150 -12.91 -1.13 -2.18
C GLU A 150 -12.93 0.15 -3.03
N LEU A 151 -11.78 0.57 -3.56
CA LEU A 151 -11.66 1.72 -4.46
C LEU A 151 -12.00 1.31 -5.89
N GLU A 152 -12.98 1.97 -6.51
CA GLU A 152 -13.42 1.65 -7.87
C GLU A 152 -12.29 1.75 -8.89
N GLY A 153 -11.43 2.76 -8.77
CA GLY A 153 -10.27 2.94 -9.66
C GLY A 153 -9.31 1.75 -9.62
N ILE A 154 -9.07 1.18 -8.45
CA ILE A 154 -8.22 -0.01 -8.29
C ILE A 154 -8.87 -1.23 -8.94
N ARG A 155 -10.17 -1.45 -8.72
CA ARG A 155 -10.90 -2.54 -9.40
C ARG A 155 -10.83 -2.42 -10.92
N ASN A 156 -10.92 -1.21 -11.45
CA ASN A 156 -10.84 -0.94 -12.89
C ASN A 156 -9.46 -1.28 -13.48
N ILE A 157 -8.37 -1.08 -12.73
CA ILE A 157 -7.03 -1.53 -13.13
C ILE A 157 -7.00 -3.05 -13.27
N TYR A 158 -7.47 -3.81 -12.27
CA TYR A 158 -7.53 -5.27 -12.34
C TYR A 158 -8.41 -5.77 -13.49
N VAL A 159 -9.57 -5.14 -13.72
CA VAL A 159 -10.44 -5.47 -14.87
C VAL A 159 -9.69 -5.24 -16.18
N SER A 160 -8.90 -4.17 -16.29
CA SER A 160 -8.07 -3.91 -17.47
C SER A 160 -7.01 -4.99 -17.67
N HIS A 161 -6.34 -5.42 -16.60
CA HIS A 161 -5.38 -6.53 -16.66
C HIS A 161 -6.02 -7.83 -17.15
N VAL A 162 -7.18 -8.18 -16.60
CA VAL A 162 -7.93 -9.38 -17.06
C VAL A 162 -8.31 -9.28 -18.55
N ARG A 163 -8.81 -8.13 -18.99
CA ARG A 163 -9.13 -7.89 -20.40
C ARG A 163 -7.91 -8.05 -21.32
N ASN A 164 -6.74 -7.60 -20.86
CA ASN A 164 -5.49 -7.77 -21.61
C ASN A 164 -5.05 -9.23 -21.67
N CYS A 165 -5.22 -10.01 -20.59
CA CYS A 165 -4.99 -11.45 -20.61
C CYS A 165 -5.91 -12.15 -21.61
N ILE A 166 -7.21 -11.85 -21.60
CA ILE A 166 -8.18 -12.45 -22.55
C ILE A 166 -7.77 -12.17 -24.01
N LYS A 167 -7.31 -10.94 -24.32
CA LYS A 167 -6.83 -10.62 -25.68
C LYS A 167 -5.59 -11.41 -26.11
N GLN A 168 -4.77 -11.87 -25.18
CA GLN A 168 -3.60 -12.72 -25.48
C GLN A 168 -3.99 -14.18 -25.72
N MET A 169 -5.19 -14.58 -25.29
CA MET A 169 -5.72 -15.93 -25.45
C MET A 169 -6.51 -16.11 -26.76
N LEU A 170 -6.87 -15.03 -27.45
CA LEU A 170 -7.62 -15.01 -28.73
C LEU A 170 -6.67 -14.87 -29.92
#